data_5527af2bbfc44c184620442ddc3edab4
#
_entry.id   5527af2bbfc44c184620442ddc3edab4
#
_cell.length_a   1.000
_cell.length_b   1.000
_cell.length_c   1.000
_cell.angle_alpha   90.00
_cell.angle_beta   90.00
_cell.angle_gamma   90.00
#
_symmetry.space_group_name_H-M   'P 1'
#
loop_
_entity.id
_entity.type
_entity.pdbx_description
1 polymer ?
#
loop_
_entity_poly.entity_id
_entity_poly.type
_entity_poly.pdbx_seq_one_letter_code
_entity_poly.pdbx_strand_id
1 'polypeptide(L)'
;IVNFGINYTLISETGVNKFNLLIAVNQQIMSYLDSTGLNIGEPIYIDDLYRQINNIPGVVDTTNVTIISKVGTGYSGDSINFDASLSHTGRIFRPPEDTILEIRFPKTDIKGTIK
;
A
#
# COMPACT_ATOMS: atom_id res chain seq x y z
N ILE A 1 -11.09 10.19 -9.52
CA ILE A 1 -9.99 9.24 -9.27
C ILE A 1 -8.91 9.94 -8.46
N VAL A 2 -8.50 9.32 -7.38
CA VAL A 2 -7.41 9.80 -6.53
C VAL A 2 -6.28 8.79 -6.59
N ASN A 3 -5.08 9.22 -6.97
CA ASN A 3 -3.91 8.35 -7.02
C ASN A 3 -3.25 8.26 -5.66
N PHE A 4 -2.81 7.07 -5.29
CA PHE A 4 -2.15 6.82 -4.03
C PHE A 4 -0.96 5.89 -4.23
N GLY A 5 -0.12 5.82 -3.22
CA GLY A 5 0.99 4.88 -3.15
C GLY A 5 1.05 4.23 -1.78
N ILE A 6 1.87 3.21 -1.68
CA ILE A 6 2.08 2.48 -0.43
C ILE A 6 3.58 2.46 -0.14
N ASN A 7 3.95 2.94 1.04
CA ASN A 7 5.30 2.79 1.57
C ASN A 7 5.25 1.80 2.72
N TYR A 8 6.17 0.84 2.73
CA TYR A 8 6.25 -0.12 3.82
C TYR A 8 7.70 -0.33 4.24
N THR A 9 7.87 -0.75 5.48
CA THR A 9 9.16 -1.13 6.05
C THR A 9 9.02 -2.51 6.67
N LEU A 10 9.96 -3.39 6.37
CA LEU A 10 9.96 -4.75 6.91
C LEU A 10 11.35 -5.16 7.39
N ILE A 11 11.37 -6.24 8.17
CA ILE A 11 12.59 -6.92 8.61
C ILE A 11 12.65 -8.24 7.87
N SER A 12 13.77 -8.50 7.19
CA SER A 12 13.97 -9.75 6.44
C SER A 12 14.77 -10.75 7.26
N GLU A 13 14.63 -12.04 6.91
CA GLU A 13 15.49 -13.08 7.43
C GLU A 13 16.92 -12.89 6.92
N THR A 14 17.91 -13.37 7.71
CA THR A 14 19.31 -13.33 7.34
C THR A 14 19.57 -14.17 6.09
N GLY A 15 20.34 -13.65 5.15
CA GLY A 15 20.70 -14.36 3.93
C GLY A 15 19.70 -14.27 2.79
N VAL A 16 18.58 -13.61 2.98
CA VAL A 16 17.57 -13.41 1.92
C VAL A 16 18.09 -12.38 0.92
N ASN A 17 17.84 -12.64 -0.38
CA ASN A 17 18.09 -11.64 -1.40
C ASN A 17 17.02 -10.54 -1.28
N LYS A 18 17.46 -9.38 -0.79
CA LYS A 18 16.54 -8.26 -0.49
C LYS A 18 15.81 -7.74 -1.73
N PHE A 19 16.49 -7.70 -2.87
CA PHE A 19 15.86 -7.24 -4.11
C PHE A 19 14.71 -8.16 -4.54
N ASN A 20 14.95 -9.47 -4.53
CA ASN A 20 13.92 -10.45 -4.86
C ASN A 20 12.76 -10.42 -3.86
N LEU A 21 13.07 -10.21 -2.59
CA LEU A 21 12.04 -10.10 -1.55
C LEU A 21 11.13 -8.90 -1.80
N LEU A 22 11.70 -7.74 -2.12
CA LEU A 22 10.90 -6.55 -2.42
C LEU A 22 9.99 -6.75 -3.64
N ILE A 23 10.49 -7.42 -4.68
CA ILE A 23 9.65 -7.74 -5.85
C ILE A 23 8.48 -8.62 -5.44
N ALA A 24 8.73 -9.67 -4.66
CA ALA A 24 7.68 -10.60 -4.21
C ALA A 24 6.63 -9.88 -3.35
N VAL A 25 7.05 -9.01 -2.44
CA VAL A 25 6.14 -8.24 -1.59
C VAL A 25 5.31 -7.27 -2.41
N ASN A 26 5.92 -6.55 -3.33
CA ASN A 26 5.20 -5.61 -4.19
C ASN A 26 4.14 -6.32 -5.04
N GLN A 27 4.47 -7.48 -5.59
CA GLN A 27 3.52 -8.30 -6.35
C GLN A 27 2.37 -8.79 -5.48
N GLN A 28 2.65 -9.20 -4.26
CA GLN A 28 1.62 -9.65 -3.33
C GLN A 28 0.66 -8.53 -2.96
N ILE A 29 1.16 -7.33 -2.72
CA ILE A 29 0.33 -6.16 -2.43
C ILE A 29 -0.59 -5.86 -3.62
N MET A 30 -0.07 -5.86 -4.83
CA MET A 30 -0.89 -5.61 -6.02
C MET A 30 -1.94 -6.68 -6.24
N SER A 31 -1.57 -7.96 -6.06
CA SER A 31 -2.54 -9.06 -6.17
C SER A 31 -3.68 -8.93 -5.17
N TYR A 32 -3.34 -8.54 -3.94
CA TYR A 32 -4.34 -8.33 -2.89
C TYR A 32 -5.30 -7.19 -3.26
N LEU A 33 -4.77 -6.04 -3.69
CA LEU A 33 -5.59 -4.90 -4.08
C LEU A 33 -6.47 -5.21 -5.28
N ASP A 34 -5.94 -5.93 -6.26
CA ASP A 34 -6.71 -6.35 -7.43
C ASP A 34 -7.85 -7.31 -7.04
N SER A 35 -7.59 -8.24 -6.11
CA SER A 35 -8.58 -9.23 -5.69
C SER A 35 -9.72 -8.62 -4.87
N THR A 36 -9.42 -7.60 -4.07
CA THR A 36 -10.45 -6.90 -3.28
C THR A 36 -11.27 -5.93 -4.12
N GLY A 37 -10.72 -5.45 -5.24
CA GLY A 37 -11.40 -4.52 -6.15
C GLY A 37 -11.65 -3.17 -5.49
N LEU A 38 -10.78 -2.19 -5.74
CA LEU A 38 -10.95 -0.85 -5.20
C LEU A 38 -12.10 -0.12 -5.91
N ASN A 39 -13.31 -0.32 -5.42
CA ASN A 39 -14.51 0.32 -5.94
C ASN A 39 -14.71 1.71 -5.33
N ILE A 40 -15.72 2.44 -5.81
CA ILE A 40 -16.03 3.78 -5.31
C ILE A 40 -16.27 3.72 -3.80
N GLY A 41 -15.53 4.53 -3.04
CA GLY A 41 -15.69 4.64 -1.60
C GLY A 41 -15.18 3.45 -0.78
N GLU A 42 -14.59 2.44 -1.43
CA GLU A 42 -14.10 1.26 -0.73
C GLU A 42 -12.92 1.58 0.18
N PRO A 43 -12.92 1.09 1.42
CA PRO A 43 -11.82 1.31 2.34
C PRO A 43 -10.64 0.40 2.05
N ILE A 44 -9.44 0.84 2.45
CA ILE A 44 -8.25 -0.01 2.50
C ILE A 44 -8.00 -0.39 3.96
N TYR A 45 -7.96 -1.68 4.24
CA TYR A 45 -7.69 -2.20 5.58
C TYR A 45 -6.18 -2.39 5.71
N ILE A 46 -5.55 -1.50 6.48
CA ILE A 46 -4.08 -1.48 6.63
C ILE A 46 -3.59 -2.75 7.33
N ASP A 47 -4.36 -3.27 8.29
CA ASP A 47 -4.02 -4.55 8.93
C ASP A 47 -3.94 -5.70 7.93
N ASP A 48 -4.77 -5.70 6.88
CA ASP A 48 -4.70 -6.70 5.83
C ASP A 48 -3.39 -6.58 5.04
N LEU A 49 -2.92 -5.36 4.79
CA LEU A 49 -1.63 -5.15 4.13
C LEU A 49 -0.49 -5.71 4.98
N TYR A 50 -0.50 -5.50 6.29
CA TYR A 50 0.49 -6.11 7.19
C TYR A 50 0.47 -7.64 7.06
N ARG A 51 -0.72 -8.25 7.06
CA ARG A 51 -0.84 -9.71 6.92
C ARG A 51 -0.32 -10.20 5.58
N GLN A 52 -0.65 -9.51 4.50
CA GLN A 52 -0.19 -9.89 3.17
C GLN A 52 1.33 -9.86 3.07
N ILE A 53 1.97 -8.85 3.63
CA ILE A 53 3.43 -8.73 3.64
C ILE A 53 4.04 -9.83 4.51
N ASN A 54 3.51 -10.04 5.71
CA ASN A 54 4.05 -11.03 6.65
C ASN A 54 3.92 -12.47 6.15
N ASN A 55 3.02 -12.74 5.22
CA ASN A 55 2.86 -14.08 4.63
C ASN A 55 3.92 -14.41 3.57
N ILE A 56 4.72 -13.45 3.14
CA ILE A 56 5.77 -13.70 2.14
C ILE A 56 6.95 -14.40 2.82
N PRO A 57 7.43 -15.53 2.27
CA PRO A 57 8.63 -16.20 2.80
C PRO A 57 9.84 -15.25 2.78
N GLY A 58 10.56 -15.19 3.87
CA GLY A 58 11.71 -14.30 4.05
C GLY A 58 11.41 -13.03 4.83
N VAL A 59 10.15 -12.69 5.07
CA VAL A 59 9.74 -11.58 5.92
C VAL A 59 9.62 -12.05 7.35
N VAL A 60 10.36 -11.42 8.26
CA VAL A 60 10.26 -11.67 9.70
C VAL A 60 9.08 -10.89 10.29
N ASP A 61 9.01 -9.60 9.99
CA ASP A 61 7.96 -8.74 10.48
C ASP A 61 7.86 -7.48 9.62
N THR A 62 6.68 -6.86 9.63
CA THR A 62 6.44 -5.58 8.98
C THR A 62 6.29 -4.52 10.06
N THR A 63 7.15 -3.51 10.02
CA THR A 63 7.18 -2.48 11.08
C THR A 63 6.34 -1.26 10.74
N ASN A 64 6.09 -1.00 9.45
CA ASN A 64 5.30 0.16 9.05
C ASN A 64 4.65 -0.06 7.68
N VAL A 65 3.42 0.41 7.52
CA VAL A 65 2.71 0.52 6.23
C VAL A 65 2.00 1.87 6.21
N THR A 66 2.28 2.67 5.20
CA THR A 66 1.71 4.02 5.06
C THR A 66 1.09 4.19 3.67
N ILE A 67 -0.12 4.74 3.63
CA ILE A 67 -0.79 5.16 2.40
C ILE A 67 -0.41 6.61 2.14
N ILE A 68 0.11 6.90 0.95
CA ILE A 68 0.58 8.24 0.59
C ILE A 68 -0.16 8.79 -0.62
N SER A 69 -0.29 10.11 -0.67
CA SER A 69 -0.89 10.81 -1.80
C SER A 69 0.09 10.88 -2.97
N LYS A 70 -0.41 10.70 -4.20
CA LYS A 70 0.34 10.87 -5.44
C LYS A 70 -0.36 11.87 -6.34
N VAL A 71 0.27 13.03 -6.51
CA VAL A 71 -0.24 14.12 -7.36
C VAL A 71 0.90 14.64 -8.24
N GLY A 72 0.55 15.37 -9.30
CA GLY A 72 1.53 15.96 -10.20
C GLY A 72 1.52 15.32 -11.58
N THR A 73 2.61 15.49 -12.32
CA THR A 73 2.73 15.01 -13.70
C THR A 73 2.54 13.49 -13.79
N GLY A 74 1.63 13.06 -14.62
CA GLY A 74 1.33 11.63 -14.81
C GLY A 74 0.28 11.07 -13.86
N TYR A 75 -0.18 11.84 -12.88
CA TYR A 75 -1.24 11.44 -11.95
C TYR A 75 -2.51 12.22 -12.19
N SER A 76 -3.61 11.73 -11.61
CA SER A 76 -4.86 12.48 -11.55
C SER A 76 -4.63 13.79 -10.78
N GLY A 77 -5.30 14.87 -11.20
CA GLY A 77 -5.28 16.13 -10.46
C GLY A 77 -6.15 16.12 -9.20
N ASP A 78 -6.91 15.05 -8.99
CA ASP A 78 -7.80 14.94 -7.84
C ASP A 78 -7.01 14.59 -6.57
N SER A 79 -7.44 15.16 -5.45
CA SER A 79 -6.85 14.86 -4.15
C SER A 79 -7.91 14.86 -3.06
N ILE A 80 -7.58 14.19 -1.96
CA ILE A 80 -8.40 14.17 -0.74
C ILE A 80 -7.48 14.41 0.45
N ASN A 81 -8.08 14.66 1.61
CA ASN A 81 -7.33 14.74 2.85
C ASN A 81 -7.03 13.33 3.34
N PHE A 82 -5.80 12.86 3.12
CA PHE A 82 -5.40 11.50 3.50
C PHE A 82 -5.41 11.30 5.02
N ASP A 83 -5.03 12.29 5.79
CA ASP A 83 -5.08 12.20 7.26
C ASP A 83 -6.51 12.06 7.77
N ALA A 84 -7.45 12.82 7.20
CA ALA A 84 -8.86 12.71 7.57
C ALA A 84 -9.48 11.37 7.13
N SER A 85 -8.96 10.76 6.07
CA SER A 85 -9.44 9.46 5.58
C SER A 85 -8.93 8.28 6.42
N LEU A 86 -7.88 8.48 7.20
CA LEU A 86 -7.33 7.46 8.09
C LEU A 86 -8.17 7.38 9.36
N SER A 87 -8.51 6.16 9.80
CA SER A 87 -9.27 5.97 11.02
C SER A 87 -8.46 6.42 12.25
N HIS A 88 -9.16 6.63 13.37
CA HIS A 88 -8.53 7.02 14.64
C HIS A 88 -7.40 6.09 15.07
N THR A 89 -7.56 4.78 14.82
CA THR A 89 -6.55 3.77 15.18
C THR A 89 -5.46 3.62 14.10
N GLY A 90 -5.59 4.25 12.95
CA GLY A 90 -4.67 4.09 11.82
C GLY A 90 -4.79 2.77 11.07
N ARG A 91 -5.85 2.00 11.31
CA ARG A 91 -5.99 0.64 10.74
C ARG A 91 -6.83 0.59 9.47
N ILE A 92 -7.67 1.59 9.24
CA ILE A 92 -8.56 1.65 8.09
C ILE A 92 -8.36 2.98 7.39
N PHE A 93 -8.07 2.92 6.08
CA PHE A 93 -8.05 4.09 5.22
C PHE A 93 -9.37 4.12 4.45
N ARG A 94 -10.24 5.07 4.80
CA ARG A 94 -11.57 5.18 4.22
C ARG A 94 -11.69 6.48 3.44
N PRO A 95 -11.68 6.43 2.09
CA PRO A 95 -11.84 7.63 1.29
C PRO A 95 -13.28 8.14 1.35
N PRO A 96 -13.53 9.40 0.91
CA PRO A 96 -14.88 9.88 0.71
C PRO A 96 -15.71 8.97 -0.22
N GLU A 97 -17.03 8.95 -0.04
CA GLU A 97 -17.91 8.00 -0.72
C GLU A 97 -17.87 8.07 -2.25
N ASP A 98 -17.53 9.24 -2.81
CA ASP A 98 -17.49 9.47 -4.25
C ASP A 98 -16.09 9.30 -4.85
N THR A 99 -15.14 8.77 -4.08
CA THR A 99 -13.73 8.67 -4.48
C THR A 99 -13.40 7.28 -4.98
N ILE A 100 -12.69 7.20 -6.11
CA ILE A 100 -12.06 5.99 -6.62
C ILE A 100 -10.56 6.10 -6.37
N LEU A 101 -9.99 5.15 -5.64
CA LEU A 101 -8.56 5.06 -5.39
C LEU A 101 -7.87 4.25 -6.49
N GLU A 102 -6.70 4.72 -6.94
CA GLU A 102 -5.94 4.06 -8.00
C GLU A 102 -4.45 4.13 -7.71
N ILE A 103 -3.74 3.01 -7.88
CA ILE A 103 -2.28 3.02 -7.99
C ILE A 103 -1.93 3.14 -9.47
N ARG A 104 -1.44 4.31 -9.87
CA ARG A 104 -1.17 4.61 -11.28
C ARG A 104 0.07 3.88 -11.80
N PHE A 105 1.13 3.86 -11.00
CA PHE A 105 2.41 3.26 -11.37
C PHE A 105 2.85 2.26 -10.29
N PRO A 106 2.36 1.00 -10.34
CA PRO A 106 2.64 0.03 -9.27
C PRO A 106 4.13 -0.20 -9.02
N LYS A 107 4.95 -0.13 -10.07
CA LYS A 107 6.39 -0.37 -9.93
C LYS A 107 7.13 0.73 -9.16
N THR A 108 6.58 1.94 -9.11
CA THR A 108 7.22 3.08 -8.44
C THR A 108 6.45 3.58 -7.24
N ASP A 109 5.13 3.37 -7.20
CA ASP A 109 4.26 3.91 -6.16
C ASP A 109 4.09 2.95 -4.97
N ILE A 110 4.52 1.70 -5.12
CA ILE A 110 4.65 0.77 -4.00
C ILE A 110 6.13 0.64 -3.70
N LYS A 111 6.57 1.22 -2.58
CA LYS A 111 7.98 1.25 -2.18
C LYS A 111 8.19 0.56 -0.86
N GLY A 112 9.16 -0.33 -0.83
CA GLY A 112 9.56 -1.04 0.37
C GLY A 112 10.95 -0.67 0.83
N THR A 113 11.14 -0.72 2.14
CA THR A 113 12.43 -0.57 2.80
C THR A 113 12.68 -1.80 3.67
N ILE A 114 13.85 -2.38 3.58
CA ILE A 114 14.26 -3.50 4.42
C ILE A 114 15.27 -3.00 5.44
N LYS A 115 14.94 -3.19 6.70
CA LYS A 115 15.85 -2.87 7.80
C LYS A 115 16.78 -4.03 8.12
#